data_550b00bd3ca14642c7825a5c181016c4
#
_entry.id   550b00bd3ca14642c7825a5c181016c4
#
_cell.length_a   1.000
_cell.length_b   1.000
_cell.length_c   1.000
_cell.angle_alpha   90.00
_cell.angle_beta   90.00
_cell.angle_gamma   90.00
#
_symmetry.space_group_name_H-M   'P 1'
#
loop_
_entity.id
_entity.type
_entity.pdbx_description
1 polymer ?
#
loop_
_entity_poly.entity_id
_entity_poly.type
_entity_poly.pdbx_seq_one_letter_code
_entity_poly.pdbx_strand_id
1 'polypeptide(L)'
;MKKSILILLTFVSQITFAQLSADSIKAIIKQEVANKRSKSIVVGFIDKSGRQIYSEGVLSDENPALPDGDTVYEIGSITKVFTSLLLADMSLRNEVNLNDPISQYLPQNVKSPTRNGKEITLSNLSTHRSTFPRFPYNVDPKNLDQPYKDYSVKRLYEYVSDFKPSFDIDSRWQYSNVGYGVLGEILTSVAHKKNYETFVKDVICKPLGMKSTVITFTPEIKKRAAIGHSEYGKPVDFIELGAIEAGGGFRSTTNDMLTFAAANLGFIKSDIYPAMELTHLQQAKKDGNRGYVTLGWTLHNDEGRYILFKDGGTPGFRTFLGIDKKNGFAVVVLSNSNNGVTDIGNHIIDPTANITPYKYPWKLLDTLRTTIKQSGVNEGISLYKRLKISKASDLDFNENQLNYLGHELRKANKLNDAIKIFEMNVSEYPNSTLPYENLGEIYKRNNNKKKAIECFRKAQELEPENPRWKFLLDKLIK
;
A
#
# COMPACT_ATOMS: atom_id res chain seq x y z
N MET A 1 -65.54 -21.83 -30.80
CA MET A 1 -64.55 -20.80 -30.56
C MET A 1 -63.42 -21.39 -29.68
N LYS A 2 -62.29 -21.78 -30.30
CA LYS A 2 -61.13 -22.32 -29.56
C LYS A 2 -60.20 -21.11 -29.26
N LYS A 3 -59.99 -20.80 -27.98
CA LYS A 3 -59.03 -19.83 -27.52
C LYS A 3 -57.67 -20.45 -27.47
N SER A 4 -56.77 -20.08 -28.39
CA SER A 4 -55.34 -20.40 -28.31
C SER A 4 -54.64 -19.47 -27.31
N ILE A 5 -54.09 -20.06 -26.24
CA ILE A 5 -53.25 -19.35 -25.27
C ILE A 5 -51.82 -19.37 -25.82
N LEU A 6 -51.31 -18.22 -26.21
CA LEU A 6 -49.94 -18.02 -26.61
C LEU A 6 -49.08 -17.83 -25.33
N ILE A 7 -48.30 -18.84 -24.96
CA ILE A 7 -47.31 -18.76 -23.87
C ILE A 7 -46.05 -18.10 -24.41
N LEU A 8 -45.85 -16.85 -24.00
CA LEU A 8 -44.65 -16.09 -24.32
C LEU A 8 -43.54 -16.56 -23.35
N LEU A 9 -42.63 -17.46 -23.80
CA LEU A 9 -41.45 -17.82 -23.06
C LEU A 9 -40.43 -16.67 -23.17
N THR A 10 -40.34 -15.84 -22.15
CA THR A 10 -39.27 -14.86 -21.99
C THR A 10 -37.99 -15.62 -21.60
N PHE A 11 -37.08 -15.81 -22.58
CA PHE A 11 -35.72 -16.19 -22.31
C PHE A 11 -35.02 -15.04 -21.57
N VAL A 12 -34.93 -15.12 -20.25
CA VAL A 12 -33.98 -14.29 -19.49
C VAL A 12 -32.60 -14.91 -19.76
N SER A 13 -31.85 -14.30 -20.68
CA SER A 13 -30.43 -14.62 -20.84
C SER A 13 -29.74 -14.21 -19.55
N GLN A 14 -29.43 -15.17 -18.68
CA GLN A 14 -28.49 -14.96 -17.61
C GLN A 14 -27.13 -14.71 -18.28
N ILE A 15 -26.65 -13.46 -18.22
CA ILE A 15 -25.28 -13.13 -18.56
C ILE A 15 -24.42 -13.78 -17.46
N THR A 16 -24.00 -15.00 -17.69
CA THR A 16 -22.94 -15.63 -16.88
C THR A 16 -21.65 -14.92 -17.25
N PHE A 17 -21.12 -14.09 -16.38
CA PHE A 17 -19.76 -13.60 -16.52
C PHE A 17 -18.84 -14.81 -16.54
N ALA A 18 -18.24 -15.08 -17.70
CA ALA A 18 -17.32 -16.20 -17.84
C ALA A 18 -16.04 -15.88 -17.05
N GLN A 19 -15.78 -16.69 -16.04
CA GLN A 19 -14.53 -16.69 -15.30
C GLN A 19 -13.36 -16.95 -16.27
N LEU A 20 -12.22 -16.26 -16.07
CA LEU A 20 -11.02 -16.50 -16.87
C LEU A 20 -10.53 -17.93 -16.73
N SER A 21 -10.14 -18.54 -17.86
CA SER A 21 -9.54 -19.88 -17.85
C SER A 21 -8.16 -19.88 -17.18
N ALA A 22 -7.76 -21.03 -16.65
CA ALA A 22 -6.42 -21.24 -16.10
C ALA A 22 -5.31 -20.82 -17.08
N ASP A 23 -5.47 -21.13 -18.36
CA ASP A 23 -4.49 -20.81 -19.40
C ASP A 23 -4.43 -19.29 -19.68
N SER A 24 -5.57 -18.60 -19.63
CA SER A 24 -5.61 -17.14 -19.73
C SER A 24 -4.86 -16.48 -18.57
N ILE A 25 -5.09 -16.94 -17.33
CA ILE A 25 -4.38 -16.39 -16.14
C ILE A 25 -2.87 -16.61 -16.27
N LYS A 26 -2.43 -17.83 -16.64
CA LYS A 26 -1.01 -18.15 -16.86
C LYS A 26 -0.39 -17.28 -17.96
N ALA A 27 -1.11 -17.07 -19.08
CA ALA A 27 -0.64 -16.22 -20.16
C ALA A 27 -0.44 -14.77 -19.72
N ILE A 28 -1.39 -14.22 -18.94
CA ILE A 28 -1.30 -12.87 -18.38
C ILE A 28 -0.05 -12.74 -17.51
N ILE A 29 0.12 -13.58 -16.46
CA ILE A 29 1.26 -13.42 -15.54
C ILE A 29 2.60 -13.65 -16.24
N LYS A 30 2.68 -14.57 -17.20
CA LYS A 30 3.88 -14.79 -18.03
C LYS A 30 4.24 -13.55 -18.85
N GLN A 31 3.26 -12.93 -19.48
CA GLN A 31 3.46 -11.70 -20.25
C GLN A 31 3.94 -10.54 -19.37
N GLU A 32 3.36 -10.36 -18.18
CA GLU A 32 3.70 -9.27 -17.30
C GLU A 32 5.10 -9.42 -16.66
N VAL A 33 5.52 -10.66 -16.37
CA VAL A 33 6.90 -10.94 -15.94
C VAL A 33 7.88 -10.72 -17.10
N ALA A 34 7.55 -11.18 -18.32
CA ALA A 34 8.38 -10.95 -19.51
C ALA A 34 8.54 -9.46 -19.84
N ASN A 35 7.51 -8.65 -19.60
CA ASN A 35 7.53 -7.19 -19.75
C ASN A 35 8.33 -6.47 -18.63
N LYS A 36 8.91 -7.19 -17.66
CA LYS A 36 9.62 -6.65 -16.50
C LYS A 36 8.74 -5.82 -15.55
N ARG A 37 7.42 -6.04 -15.55
CA ARG A 37 6.53 -5.41 -14.58
C ARG A 37 6.80 -5.94 -13.18
N SER A 38 7.09 -7.24 -13.07
CA SER A 38 7.45 -7.87 -11.80
C SER A 38 8.53 -8.93 -11.98
N LYS A 39 9.30 -9.21 -10.91
CA LYS A 39 10.20 -10.36 -10.86
C LYS A 39 9.42 -11.67 -10.72
N SER A 40 8.34 -11.65 -9.94
CA SER A 40 7.39 -12.76 -9.86
C SER A 40 5.98 -12.29 -9.58
N ILE A 41 5.00 -13.06 -10.05
CA ILE A 41 3.58 -12.88 -9.76
C ILE A 41 3.00 -14.23 -9.38
N VAL A 42 2.29 -14.28 -8.24
CA VAL A 42 1.49 -15.42 -7.81
C VAL A 42 0.03 -15.01 -7.81
N VAL A 43 -0.82 -15.79 -8.49
CA VAL A 43 -2.27 -15.64 -8.52
C VAL A 43 -2.90 -16.83 -7.81
N GLY A 44 -3.65 -16.54 -6.76
CA GLY A 44 -4.53 -17.50 -6.10
C GLY A 44 -5.98 -17.24 -6.48
N PHE A 45 -6.71 -18.32 -6.71
CA PHE A 45 -8.15 -18.31 -6.97
C PHE A 45 -8.84 -19.29 -6.02
N ILE A 46 -10.04 -18.97 -5.54
CA ILE A 46 -10.87 -19.86 -4.73
C ILE A 46 -12.35 -19.68 -5.05
N ASP A 47 -13.05 -20.80 -5.20
CA ASP A 47 -14.49 -20.90 -5.28
C ASP A 47 -14.97 -22.15 -4.50
N LYS A 48 -16.23 -22.55 -4.68
CA LYS A 48 -16.81 -23.74 -4.03
C LYS A 48 -16.15 -25.06 -4.48
N SER A 49 -15.49 -25.08 -5.65
CA SER A 49 -14.79 -26.27 -6.15
C SER A 49 -13.40 -26.45 -5.54
N GLY A 50 -12.86 -25.42 -4.92
CA GLY A 50 -11.56 -25.44 -4.25
C GLY A 50 -10.68 -24.26 -4.62
N ARG A 51 -9.38 -24.40 -4.34
CA ARG A 51 -8.37 -23.37 -4.62
C ARG A 51 -7.44 -23.78 -5.75
N GLN A 52 -7.00 -22.80 -6.52
CA GLN A 52 -6.02 -22.94 -7.58
C GLN A 52 -4.95 -21.86 -7.41
N ILE A 53 -3.69 -22.18 -7.71
CA ILE A 53 -2.56 -21.25 -7.59
C ILE A 53 -1.74 -21.34 -8.87
N TYR A 54 -1.43 -20.18 -9.44
CA TYR A 54 -0.60 -20.02 -10.62
C TYR A 54 0.54 -19.06 -10.28
N SER A 55 1.76 -19.37 -10.70
CA SER A 55 2.93 -18.53 -10.44
C SER A 55 3.82 -18.44 -11.66
N GLU A 56 4.53 -17.31 -11.77
CA GLU A 56 5.51 -17.04 -12.82
C GLU A 56 6.63 -16.18 -12.25
N GLY A 57 7.84 -16.34 -12.78
CA GLY A 57 9.00 -15.54 -12.40
C GLY A 57 9.86 -16.17 -11.32
N VAL A 58 10.61 -15.37 -10.57
CA VAL A 58 11.63 -15.83 -9.61
C VAL A 58 11.54 -15.08 -8.28
N LEU A 59 12.05 -15.68 -7.20
CA LEU A 59 12.09 -15.06 -5.87
C LEU A 59 13.06 -13.87 -5.84
N SER A 60 14.21 -13.98 -6.50
CA SER A 60 15.20 -12.90 -6.74
C SER A 60 16.18 -13.30 -7.85
N ASP A 61 17.09 -12.40 -8.21
CA ASP A 61 18.16 -12.70 -9.16
C ASP A 61 19.15 -13.74 -8.60
N GLU A 62 19.37 -13.76 -7.27
CA GLU A 62 20.24 -14.72 -6.57
C GLU A 62 19.49 -16.04 -6.24
N ASN A 63 18.17 -16.01 -6.23
CA ASN A 63 17.34 -17.18 -5.98
C ASN A 63 16.30 -17.35 -7.11
N PRO A 64 16.63 -18.11 -8.17
CA PRO A 64 15.77 -18.30 -9.33
C PRO A 64 14.61 -19.28 -9.10
N ALA A 65 14.36 -19.70 -7.84
CA ALA A 65 13.24 -20.57 -7.53
C ALA A 65 11.90 -19.92 -7.91
N LEU A 66 11.00 -20.73 -8.48
CA LEU A 66 9.64 -20.33 -8.76
C LEU A 66 8.89 -20.13 -7.42
N PRO A 67 8.18 -19.02 -7.22
CA PRO A 67 7.34 -18.86 -6.06
C PRO A 67 6.15 -19.85 -6.08
N ASP A 68 5.64 -20.16 -4.89
CA ASP A 68 4.51 -21.06 -4.69
C ASP A 68 3.44 -20.42 -3.77
N GLY A 69 2.44 -21.22 -3.40
CA GLY A 69 1.37 -20.80 -2.51
C GLY A 69 1.81 -20.47 -1.08
N ASP A 70 2.98 -20.94 -0.65
CA ASP A 70 3.56 -20.73 0.68
C ASP A 70 4.69 -19.69 0.70
N THR A 71 5.02 -19.13 -0.44
CA THR A 71 5.97 -18.02 -0.55
C THR A 71 5.38 -16.77 0.14
N VAL A 72 6.19 -16.12 0.98
CA VAL A 72 5.76 -15.01 1.82
C VAL A 72 6.05 -13.66 1.14
N TYR A 73 5.04 -12.80 1.10
CA TYR A 73 5.08 -11.45 0.54
C TYR A 73 4.64 -10.42 1.59
N GLU A 74 5.10 -9.18 1.50
CA GLU A 74 4.44 -8.07 2.21
C GLU A 74 3.08 -7.82 1.55
N ILE A 75 2.00 -7.86 2.34
CA ILE A 75 0.65 -7.61 1.82
C ILE A 75 0.24 -6.13 1.88
N GLY A 76 1.11 -5.29 2.45
CA GLY A 76 0.90 -3.85 2.51
C GLY A 76 -0.49 -3.48 3.05
N SER A 77 -1.18 -2.61 2.36
CA SER A 77 -2.47 -2.07 2.81
C SER A 77 -3.62 -3.08 2.91
N ILE A 78 -3.46 -4.34 2.48
CA ILE A 78 -4.42 -5.40 2.83
C ILE A 78 -4.46 -5.60 4.35
N THR A 79 -3.41 -5.26 5.09
CA THR A 79 -3.38 -5.18 6.56
C THR A 79 -4.57 -4.41 7.14
N LYS A 80 -5.05 -3.36 6.47
CA LYS A 80 -6.18 -2.53 6.92
C LYS A 80 -7.49 -3.31 7.06
N VAL A 81 -7.65 -4.34 6.26
CA VAL A 81 -8.82 -5.21 6.34
C VAL A 81 -8.83 -5.96 7.67
N PHE A 82 -7.67 -6.45 8.13
CA PHE A 82 -7.55 -7.09 9.45
C PHE A 82 -7.82 -6.11 10.59
N THR A 83 -7.30 -4.88 10.51
CA THR A 83 -7.54 -3.84 11.53
C THR A 83 -9.04 -3.50 11.62
N SER A 84 -9.70 -3.33 10.47
CA SER A 84 -11.12 -3.04 10.41
C SER A 84 -11.98 -4.21 10.86
N LEU A 85 -11.53 -5.44 10.63
CA LEU A 85 -12.21 -6.64 11.13
C LEU A 85 -12.14 -6.74 12.66
N LEU A 86 -11.01 -6.37 13.28
CA LEU A 86 -10.92 -6.23 14.74
C LEU A 86 -11.90 -5.17 15.26
N LEU A 87 -11.99 -4.01 14.60
CA LEU A 87 -12.94 -2.97 14.97
C LEU A 87 -14.39 -3.48 14.91
N ALA A 88 -14.73 -4.19 13.84
CA ALA A 88 -16.08 -4.76 13.66
C ALA A 88 -16.39 -5.83 14.72
N ASP A 89 -15.44 -6.72 15.04
CA ASP A 89 -15.56 -7.76 16.05
C ASP A 89 -15.77 -7.16 17.45
N MET A 90 -14.94 -6.20 17.85
CA MET A 90 -15.07 -5.49 19.12
C MET A 90 -16.40 -4.71 19.22
N SER A 91 -16.85 -4.15 18.09
CA SER A 91 -18.13 -3.43 18.04
C SER A 91 -19.31 -4.38 18.25
N LEU A 92 -19.31 -5.57 17.66
CA LEU A 92 -20.34 -6.59 17.88
C LEU A 92 -20.34 -7.14 19.31
N ARG A 93 -19.19 -7.13 19.97
CA ARG A 93 -19.06 -7.50 21.40
C ARG A 93 -19.36 -6.35 22.38
N ASN A 94 -19.75 -5.16 21.87
CA ASN A 94 -19.99 -3.94 22.64
C ASN A 94 -18.78 -3.47 23.47
N GLU A 95 -17.57 -3.76 23.04
CA GLU A 95 -16.32 -3.26 23.66
C GLU A 95 -16.00 -1.83 23.17
N VAL A 96 -16.43 -1.49 21.96
CA VAL A 96 -16.36 -0.16 21.34
C VAL A 96 -17.59 0.07 20.49
N ASN A 97 -17.90 1.35 20.13
CA ASN A 97 -18.91 1.66 19.13
C ASN A 97 -18.23 2.33 17.92
N LEU A 98 -18.65 2.00 16.69
CA LEU A 98 -18.09 2.56 15.46
C LEU A 98 -18.12 4.09 15.45
N ASN A 99 -19.13 4.70 16.07
CA ASN A 99 -19.33 6.14 16.12
C ASN A 99 -18.73 6.82 17.36
N ASP A 100 -18.09 6.06 18.25
CA ASP A 100 -17.42 6.66 19.40
C ASP A 100 -16.30 7.58 18.95
N PRO A 101 -16.18 8.78 19.52
CA PRO A 101 -15.05 9.65 19.26
C PRO A 101 -13.75 9.05 19.84
N ILE A 102 -12.66 9.21 19.12
CA ILE A 102 -11.35 8.66 19.54
C ILE A 102 -10.89 9.22 20.89
N SER A 103 -11.36 10.40 21.28
CA SER A 103 -11.05 11.03 22.58
C SER A 103 -11.39 10.16 23.78
N GLN A 104 -12.37 9.25 23.66
CA GLN A 104 -12.74 8.30 24.73
C GLN A 104 -11.65 7.23 24.98
N TYR A 105 -10.80 6.96 23.99
CA TYR A 105 -9.84 5.87 24.01
C TYR A 105 -8.39 6.32 24.03
N LEU A 106 -8.15 7.60 23.76
CA LEU A 106 -6.79 8.17 23.82
C LEU A 106 -6.34 8.36 25.26
N PRO A 107 -5.02 8.25 25.56
CA PRO A 107 -4.49 8.61 26.87
C PRO A 107 -4.88 10.06 27.25
N GLN A 108 -5.08 10.32 28.55
CA GLN A 108 -5.57 11.63 29.05
C GLN A 108 -4.73 12.83 28.62
N ASN A 109 -3.43 12.62 28.37
CA ASN A 109 -2.51 13.66 27.93
C ASN A 109 -2.46 13.84 26.41
N VAL A 110 -3.25 13.06 25.63
CA VAL A 110 -3.30 13.13 24.16
C VAL A 110 -4.57 13.87 23.73
N LYS A 111 -4.38 14.98 23.02
CA LYS A 111 -5.48 15.81 22.56
C LYS A 111 -6.10 15.25 21.28
N SER A 112 -7.38 14.96 21.29
CA SER A 112 -8.10 14.57 20.07
C SER A 112 -8.27 15.77 19.13
N PRO A 113 -7.97 15.62 17.83
CA PRO A 113 -8.25 16.70 16.86
C PRO A 113 -9.75 16.89 16.68
N THR A 114 -10.14 18.17 16.62
CA THR A 114 -11.53 18.58 16.40
C THR A 114 -11.62 19.65 15.32
N ARG A 115 -12.76 19.73 14.63
CA ARG A 115 -13.06 20.83 13.70
C ARG A 115 -14.56 21.11 13.67
N ASN A 116 -14.94 22.37 13.81
CA ASN A 116 -16.33 22.82 13.80
C ASN A 116 -17.23 22.02 14.78
N GLY A 117 -16.71 21.71 15.98
CA GLY A 117 -17.41 20.94 17.01
C GLY A 117 -17.51 19.42 16.75
N LYS A 118 -16.96 18.92 15.63
CA LYS A 118 -16.91 17.48 15.35
C LYS A 118 -15.59 16.88 15.81
N GLU A 119 -15.69 15.64 16.31
CA GLU A 119 -14.55 14.79 16.65
C GLU A 119 -14.37 13.66 15.61
N ILE A 120 -13.18 13.12 15.54
CA ILE A 120 -12.88 11.93 14.72
C ILE A 120 -13.42 10.70 15.42
N THR A 121 -14.17 9.85 14.71
CA THR A 121 -14.70 8.58 15.23
C THR A 121 -13.85 7.38 14.79
N LEU A 122 -14.06 6.21 15.44
CA LEU A 122 -13.42 4.96 15.03
C LEU A 122 -13.78 4.59 13.57
N SER A 123 -15.04 4.80 13.18
CA SER A 123 -15.46 4.62 11.78
C SER A 123 -14.74 5.56 10.82
N ASN A 124 -14.53 6.83 11.18
CA ASN A 124 -13.79 7.77 10.34
C ASN A 124 -12.34 7.32 10.09
N LEU A 125 -11.69 6.70 11.08
CA LEU A 125 -10.34 6.14 10.91
C LEU A 125 -10.35 4.98 9.89
N SER A 126 -11.29 4.03 10.05
CA SER A 126 -11.41 2.84 9.21
C SER A 126 -11.85 3.16 7.77
N THR A 127 -12.63 4.22 7.57
CA THR A 127 -13.18 4.62 6.25
C THR A 127 -12.37 5.71 5.55
N HIS A 128 -11.21 6.12 6.11
CA HIS A 128 -10.38 7.20 5.55
C HIS A 128 -11.09 8.57 5.49
N ARG A 129 -11.93 8.89 6.49
CA ARG A 129 -12.68 10.14 6.58
C ARG A 129 -12.29 10.98 7.80
N SER A 130 -11.15 10.62 8.43
CA SER A 130 -10.61 11.27 9.64
C SER A 130 -9.84 12.55 9.39
N THR A 131 -9.62 12.95 8.15
CA THR A 131 -8.74 14.07 7.75
C THR A 131 -7.23 13.86 7.95
N PHE A 132 -6.82 12.80 8.65
CA PHE A 132 -5.39 12.49 8.78
C PHE A 132 -4.77 12.20 7.40
N PRO A 133 -3.56 12.73 7.12
CA PRO A 133 -2.86 12.50 5.86
C PRO A 133 -2.36 11.05 5.74
N ARG A 134 -1.77 10.75 4.60
CA ARG A 134 -1.21 9.42 4.32
C ARG A 134 -0.14 9.02 5.32
N PHE A 135 0.77 9.94 5.66
CA PHE A 135 1.87 9.72 6.59
C PHE A 135 2.02 10.90 7.55
N PRO A 136 2.58 10.66 8.77
CA PRO A 136 2.80 11.73 9.71
C PRO A 136 3.96 12.63 9.26
N TYR A 137 3.86 13.94 9.48
CA TYR A 137 4.92 14.89 9.11
C TYR A 137 6.08 14.90 10.12
N ASN A 138 5.87 14.44 11.36
CA ASN A 138 6.86 14.50 12.44
C ASN A 138 7.86 13.32 12.42
N VAL A 139 8.07 12.73 11.25
CA VAL A 139 9.05 11.67 11.02
C VAL A 139 10.44 12.27 10.83
N ASP A 140 11.42 11.77 11.59
CA ASP A 140 12.83 12.15 11.46
C ASP A 140 13.66 10.84 11.52
N PRO A 141 13.82 10.17 10.38
CA PRO A 141 14.37 8.82 10.34
C PRO A 141 15.89 8.82 10.50
N LYS A 142 16.41 7.94 11.34
CA LYS A 142 17.84 7.64 11.39
C LYS A 142 18.29 6.92 10.12
N ASN A 143 17.43 6.04 9.56
CA ASN A 143 17.64 5.35 8.31
C ASN A 143 16.57 5.77 7.29
N LEU A 144 16.97 6.41 6.18
CA LEU A 144 16.04 6.85 5.12
C LEU A 144 15.40 5.68 4.36
N ASP A 145 16.01 4.49 4.39
CA ASP A 145 15.46 3.31 3.74
C ASP A 145 14.40 2.61 4.61
N GLN A 146 14.36 2.94 5.92
CA GLN A 146 13.39 2.47 6.91
C GLN A 146 12.82 3.66 7.71
N PRO A 147 12.10 4.58 7.06
CA PRO A 147 11.77 5.88 7.67
C PRO A 147 10.85 5.79 8.88
N TYR A 148 10.09 4.69 9.00
CA TYR A 148 9.10 4.51 10.06
C TYR A 148 9.52 3.48 11.13
N LYS A 149 10.65 2.79 10.95
CA LYS A 149 11.11 1.76 11.88
C LYS A 149 11.13 2.22 13.34
N ASP A 150 11.66 3.41 13.59
CA ASP A 150 11.79 4.01 14.91
C ASP A 150 10.63 4.97 15.25
N TYR A 151 9.53 4.96 14.47
CA TYR A 151 8.37 5.80 14.72
C TYR A 151 7.52 5.19 15.84
N SER A 152 7.68 5.72 17.04
CA SER A 152 7.08 5.17 18.27
C SER A 152 5.63 5.63 18.46
N VAL A 153 4.87 4.89 19.31
CA VAL A 153 3.51 5.26 19.76
C VAL A 153 3.51 6.66 20.41
N LYS A 154 4.55 7.00 21.19
CA LYS A 154 4.69 8.34 21.75
C LYS A 154 4.69 9.41 20.65
N ARG A 155 5.46 9.21 19.57
CA ARG A 155 5.49 10.14 18.43
C ARG A 155 4.18 10.20 17.66
N LEU A 156 3.48 9.08 17.54
CA LEU A 156 2.14 9.05 16.97
C LEU A 156 1.16 9.88 17.80
N TYR A 157 1.19 9.79 19.12
CA TYR A 157 0.31 10.56 20.00
C TYR A 157 0.69 12.07 20.06
N GLU A 158 1.97 12.39 20.01
CA GLU A 158 2.43 13.79 19.80
C GLU A 158 1.87 14.33 18.48
N TYR A 159 1.95 13.55 17.40
CA TYR A 159 1.37 13.93 16.11
C TYR A 159 -0.15 14.14 16.19
N VAL A 160 -0.88 13.23 16.82
CA VAL A 160 -2.35 13.36 17.01
C VAL A 160 -2.70 14.63 17.76
N SER A 161 -1.96 14.95 18.84
CA SER A 161 -2.21 16.15 19.67
C SER A 161 -1.95 17.46 18.93
N ASP A 162 -0.97 17.48 18.01
CA ASP A 162 -0.56 18.68 17.27
C ASP A 162 -1.34 18.85 15.96
N PHE A 163 -2.03 17.80 15.50
CA PHE A 163 -2.70 17.78 14.21
C PHE A 163 -3.91 18.71 14.18
N LYS A 164 -4.00 19.50 13.11
CA LYS A 164 -5.15 20.37 12.83
C LYS A 164 -5.82 19.91 11.53
N PRO A 165 -7.09 19.47 11.59
CA PRO A 165 -7.83 19.10 10.40
C PRO A 165 -7.91 20.24 9.38
N SER A 166 -7.49 20.00 8.14
CA SER A 166 -7.50 20.99 7.05
C SER A 166 -8.86 21.17 6.39
N PHE A 167 -9.77 20.21 6.56
CA PHE A 167 -11.15 20.22 6.11
C PHE A 167 -12.05 19.55 7.14
N ASP A 168 -13.37 19.63 6.95
CA ASP A 168 -14.33 19.10 7.92
C ASP A 168 -14.24 17.59 8.04
N ILE A 169 -14.25 17.09 9.28
CA ILE A 169 -14.22 15.67 9.58
C ILE A 169 -15.44 15.02 8.95
N ASP A 170 -15.25 13.86 8.35
CA ASP A 170 -16.28 13.09 7.63
C ASP A 170 -16.80 13.74 6.34
N SER A 171 -16.23 14.83 5.85
CA SER A 171 -16.72 15.51 4.65
C SER A 171 -16.23 14.89 3.34
N ARG A 172 -15.04 14.31 3.32
CA ARG A 172 -14.44 13.69 2.13
C ARG A 172 -13.52 12.54 2.49
N TRP A 173 -13.21 11.71 1.50
CA TRP A 173 -12.28 10.60 1.61
C TRP A 173 -10.83 11.07 1.43
N GLN A 174 -9.95 10.72 2.37
CA GLN A 174 -8.51 10.95 2.31
C GLN A 174 -7.75 9.75 2.85
N TYR A 175 -7.05 9.02 1.98
CA TYR A 175 -6.31 7.83 2.38
C TYR A 175 -5.28 8.12 3.47
N SER A 176 -5.34 7.35 4.57
CA SER A 176 -4.51 7.59 5.75
C SER A 176 -3.93 6.30 6.34
N ASN A 177 -2.60 6.19 6.40
CA ASN A 177 -1.91 5.19 7.22
C ASN A 177 -1.86 5.63 8.68
N VAL A 178 -1.79 6.95 8.94
CA VAL A 178 -1.86 7.51 10.29
C VAL A 178 -3.15 7.10 10.98
N GLY A 179 -4.28 7.27 10.30
CA GLY A 179 -5.59 6.90 10.84
C GLY A 179 -5.65 5.43 11.27
N TYR A 180 -5.08 4.54 10.45
CA TYR A 180 -5.01 3.13 10.80
C TYR A 180 -4.00 2.82 11.91
N GLY A 181 -2.88 3.55 12.00
CA GLY A 181 -1.97 3.47 13.13
C GLY A 181 -2.69 3.82 14.44
N VAL A 182 -3.41 4.94 14.47
CA VAL A 182 -4.22 5.37 15.63
C VAL A 182 -5.29 4.33 15.97
N LEU A 183 -6.00 3.82 14.94
CA LEU A 183 -7.03 2.78 15.15
C LEU A 183 -6.41 1.51 15.75
N GLY A 184 -5.30 1.02 15.19
CA GLY A 184 -4.62 -0.18 15.70
C GLY A 184 -4.17 -0.03 17.15
N GLU A 185 -3.59 1.11 17.53
CA GLU A 185 -3.17 1.42 18.91
C GLU A 185 -4.38 1.46 19.87
N ILE A 186 -5.47 2.15 19.49
CA ILE A 186 -6.69 2.20 20.29
C ILE A 186 -7.25 0.80 20.53
N LEU A 187 -7.47 0.03 19.47
CA LEU A 187 -8.07 -1.30 19.57
C LEU A 187 -7.20 -2.27 20.39
N THR A 188 -5.88 -2.21 20.20
CA THR A 188 -4.92 -3.02 20.96
C THR A 188 -4.94 -2.67 22.45
N SER A 189 -5.04 -1.39 22.77
CA SER A 189 -5.12 -0.88 24.16
C SER A 189 -6.42 -1.31 24.83
N VAL A 190 -7.58 -1.11 24.18
CA VAL A 190 -8.91 -1.50 24.71
C VAL A 190 -8.99 -3.01 24.93
N ALA A 191 -8.47 -3.81 24.01
CA ALA A 191 -8.44 -5.26 24.12
C ALA A 191 -7.37 -5.77 25.11
N HIS A 192 -6.59 -4.91 25.78
CA HIS A 192 -5.50 -5.25 26.67
C HIS A 192 -4.49 -6.25 26.07
N LYS A 193 -4.21 -6.13 24.76
CA LYS A 193 -3.27 -7.01 24.08
C LYS A 193 -1.84 -6.46 24.16
N LYS A 194 -0.85 -7.36 24.13
CA LYS A 194 0.56 -7.01 24.22
C LYS A 194 1.00 -6.08 23.08
N ASN A 195 0.55 -6.35 21.87
CA ASN A 195 0.81 -5.58 20.65
C ASN A 195 -0.23 -5.92 19.57
N TYR A 196 -0.26 -5.12 18.52
CA TYR A 196 -1.19 -5.26 17.40
C TYR A 196 -1.06 -6.62 16.66
N GLU A 197 0.17 -7.09 16.39
CA GLU A 197 0.39 -8.41 15.75
C GLU A 197 -0.24 -9.55 16.55
N THR A 198 0.02 -9.59 17.86
CA THR A 198 -0.56 -10.61 18.74
C THR A 198 -2.08 -10.56 18.71
N PHE A 199 -2.66 -9.36 18.70
CA PHE A 199 -4.11 -9.20 18.66
C PHE A 199 -4.72 -9.78 17.37
N VAL A 200 -4.20 -9.41 16.19
CA VAL A 200 -4.66 -9.97 14.91
C VAL A 200 -4.46 -11.50 14.87
N LYS A 201 -3.32 -11.97 15.35
CA LYS A 201 -3.05 -13.43 15.37
C LYS A 201 -4.04 -14.19 16.25
N ASP A 202 -4.36 -13.67 17.43
CA ASP A 202 -5.28 -14.36 18.36
C ASP A 202 -6.72 -14.39 17.82
N VAL A 203 -7.21 -13.27 17.30
CA VAL A 203 -8.63 -13.11 16.92
C VAL A 203 -8.91 -13.60 15.50
N ILE A 204 -7.97 -13.47 14.58
CA ILE A 204 -8.18 -13.75 13.16
C ILE A 204 -7.36 -14.94 12.68
N CYS A 205 -6.02 -14.87 12.80
CA CYS A 205 -5.15 -15.83 12.13
C CYS A 205 -5.26 -17.23 12.71
N LYS A 206 -5.19 -17.38 14.04
CA LYS A 206 -5.27 -18.69 14.72
C LYS A 206 -6.62 -19.39 14.47
N PRO A 207 -7.78 -18.74 14.66
CA PRO A 207 -9.07 -19.38 14.37
C PRO A 207 -9.23 -19.82 12.93
N LEU A 208 -8.62 -19.11 11.98
CA LEU A 208 -8.68 -19.45 10.56
C LEU A 208 -7.53 -20.39 10.10
N GLY A 209 -6.58 -20.70 10.97
CA GLY A 209 -5.44 -21.55 10.62
C GLY A 209 -4.37 -20.86 9.74
N MET A 210 -4.33 -19.54 9.70
CA MET A 210 -3.38 -18.72 8.94
C MET A 210 -2.04 -18.63 9.65
N LYS A 211 -1.14 -19.58 9.40
CA LYS A 211 0.11 -19.75 10.15
C LYS A 211 1.27 -18.90 9.65
N SER A 212 1.16 -18.36 8.44
CA SER A 212 2.22 -17.59 7.76
C SER A 212 1.93 -16.09 7.67
N THR A 213 0.87 -15.62 8.34
CA THR A 213 0.48 -14.21 8.37
C THR A 213 1.07 -13.56 9.62
N VAL A 214 2.11 -12.71 9.43
CA VAL A 214 2.92 -12.14 10.51
C VAL A 214 3.38 -10.72 10.19
N ILE A 215 3.72 -9.94 11.23
CA ILE A 215 4.52 -8.71 11.11
C ILE A 215 5.99 -9.05 11.39
N THR A 216 6.25 -9.78 12.47
CA THR A 216 7.61 -10.19 12.87
C THR A 216 7.95 -11.55 12.27
N PHE A 217 9.02 -11.62 11.49
CA PHE A 217 9.48 -12.89 10.93
C PHE A 217 9.98 -13.87 12.01
N THR A 218 9.54 -15.13 11.91
CA THR A 218 10.30 -16.25 12.46
C THR A 218 11.34 -16.72 11.42
N PRO A 219 12.40 -17.44 11.84
CA PRO A 219 13.39 -17.98 10.90
C PRO A 219 12.76 -18.83 9.79
N GLU A 220 11.73 -19.64 10.11
CA GLU A 220 11.04 -20.54 9.19
C GLU A 220 10.26 -19.75 8.14
N ILE A 221 9.53 -18.70 8.54
CA ILE A 221 8.77 -17.85 7.66
C ILE A 221 9.71 -17.02 6.77
N LYS A 222 10.80 -16.49 7.34
CA LYS A 222 11.77 -15.69 6.59
C LYS A 222 12.45 -16.47 5.47
N LYS A 223 12.72 -17.77 5.65
CA LYS A 223 13.30 -18.63 4.60
C LYS A 223 12.43 -18.77 3.36
N ARG A 224 11.11 -18.58 3.49
CA ARG A 224 10.14 -18.66 2.38
C ARG A 224 9.78 -17.28 1.81
N ALA A 225 10.41 -16.22 2.29
CA ALA A 225 10.07 -14.87 1.85
C ALA A 225 10.70 -14.55 0.50
N ALA A 226 9.90 -14.04 -0.43
CA ALA A 226 10.39 -13.44 -1.66
C ALA A 226 11.17 -12.16 -1.35
N ILE A 227 12.19 -11.86 -2.14
CA ILE A 227 12.88 -10.58 -2.06
C ILE A 227 12.07 -9.53 -2.82
N GLY A 228 11.74 -8.43 -2.15
CA GLY A 228 11.05 -7.30 -2.77
C GLY A 228 11.94 -6.52 -3.70
N HIS A 229 11.37 -5.96 -4.77
CA HIS A 229 12.11 -5.14 -5.74
C HIS A 229 11.42 -3.79 -5.94
N SER A 230 12.22 -2.73 -5.99
CA SER A 230 11.75 -1.41 -6.41
C SER A 230 11.14 -1.45 -7.82
N GLU A 231 10.44 -0.40 -8.22
CA GLU A 231 9.85 -0.28 -9.55
C GLU A 231 10.87 -0.33 -10.70
N TYR A 232 12.14 -0.08 -10.40
CA TYR A 232 13.26 -0.20 -11.35
C TYR A 232 14.11 -1.47 -11.15
N GLY A 233 13.53 -2.47 -10.46
CA GLY A 233 14.05 -3.83 -10.40
C GLY A 233 15.20 -4.07 -9.41
N LYS A 234 15.48 -3.15 -8.47
CA LYS A 234 16.50 -3.35 -7.43
C LYS A 234 15.92 -3.97 -6.18
N PRO A 235 16.65 -4.90 -5.52
CA PRO A 235 16.24 -5.44 -4.23
C PRO A 235 16.03 -4.35 -3.19
N VAL A 236 15.01 -4.51 -2.36
CA VAL A 236 14.70 -3.63 -1.23
C VAL A 236 14.40 -4.45 0.02
N ASP A 237 14.75 -3.89 1.17
CA ASP A 237 14.47 -4.52 2.46
C ASP A 237 12.97 -4.50 2.76
N PHE A 238 12.52 -5.46 3.58
CA PHE A 238 11.18 -5.49 4.13
C PHE A 238 10.92 -4.24 4.97
N ILE A 239 9.75 -3.61 4.76
CA ILE A 239 9.42 -2.38 5.48
C ILE A 239 9.07 -2.64 6.94
N GLU A 240 9.55 -1.75 7.81
CA GLU A 240 9.16 -1.66 9.22
C GLU A 240 8.40 -0.34 9.44
N LEU A 241 7.18 -0.42 9.97
CA LEU A 241 6.25 0.71 10.02
C LEU A 241 6.08 1.30 11.44
N GLY A 242 6.69 0.69 12.48
CA GLY A 242 6.55 1.17 13.85
C GLY A 242 5.08 1.36 14.25
N ALA A 243 4.74 2.46 14.89
CA ALA A 243 3.39 2.72 15.40
C ALA A 243 2.30 2.86 14.32
N ILE A 244 2.63 2.79 13.02
CA ILE A 244 1.63 2.77 11.95
C ILE A 244 1.52 1.40 11.25
N GLU A 245 2.01 0.33 11.88
CA GLU A 245 2.01 -1.03 11.31
C GLU A 245 0.61 -1.59 11.05
N ALA A 246 -0.40 -1.15 11.80
CA ALA A 246 -1.80 -1.50 11.56
C ALA A 246 -2.34 -0.98 10.20
N GLY A 247 -1.62 -0.08 9.55
CA GLY A 247 -1.90 0.41 8.22
C GLY A 247 -1.25 -0.39 7.08
N GLY A 248 -0.30 -1.33 7.36
CA GLY A 248 0.40 -1.98 6.24
C GLY A 248 1.53 -2.95 6.61
N GLY A 249 1.66 -3.38 7.87
CA GLY A 249 2.83 -4.11 8.36
C GLY A 249 2.82 -5.62 8.13
N PHE A 250 1.68 -6.24 7.78
CA PHE A 250 1.60 -7.68 7.64
C PHE A 250 2.30 -8.22 6.38
N ARG A 251 2.81 -9.42 6.55
CA ARG A 251 3.32 -10.33 5.52
C ARG A 251 2.44 -11.57 5.54
N SER A 252 2.22 -12.18 4.38
CA SER A 252 1.37 -13.36 4.26
C SER A 252 1.72 -14.17 3.02
N THR A 253 1.04 -15.29 2.82
CA THR A 253 1.16 -16.19 1.69
C THR A 253 -0.13 -16.21 0.88
N THR A 254 -0.07 -16.67 -0.36
CA THR A 254 -1.27 -16.88 -1.18
C THR A 254 -2.23 -17.86 -0.50
N ASN A 255 -1.71 -18.93 0.13
CA ASN A 255 -2.52 -19.92 0.85
C ASN A 255 -3.28 -19.31 2.04
N ASP A 256 -2.62 -18.52 2.89
CA ASP A 256 -3.28 -17.84 4.03
C ASP A 256 -4.31 -16.82 3.53
N MET A 257 -3.97 -16.04 2.48
CA MET A 257 -4.88 -15.04 1.92
C MET A 257 -6.11 -15.67 1.26
N LEU A 258 -5.97 -16.83 0.59
CA LEU A 258 -7.11 -17.61 0.09
C LEU A 258 -7.96 -18.19 1.23
N THR A 259 -7.35 -18.59 2.34
CA THR A 259 -8.07 -19.02 3.53
C THR A 259 -8.89 -17.85 4.12
N PHE A 260 -8.32 -16.66 4.21
CA PHE A 260 -9.01 -15.45 4.63
C PHE A 260 -10.17 -15.09 3.67
N ALA A 261 -9.94 -15.19 2.37
CA ALA A 261 -10.98 -14.97 1.35
C ALA A 261 -12.12 -15.98 1.46
N ALA A 262 -11.80 -17.28 1.66
CA ALA A 262 -12.79 -18.34 1.86
C ALA A 262 -13.68 -18.09 3.10
N ALA A 263 -13.09 -17.60 4.19
CA ALA A 263 -13.84 -17.21 5.39
C ALA A 263 -14.79 -16.04 5.10
N ASN A 264 -14.33 -15.01 4.38
CA ASN A 264 -15.17 -13.87 3.96
C ASN A 264 -16.30 -14.26 2.99
N LEU A 265 -16.11 -15.34 2.21
CA LEU A 265 -17.15 -15.93 1.37
C LEU A 265 -18.12 -16.85 2.14
N GLY A 266 -17.84 -17.11 3.43
CA GLY A 266 -18.63 -18.04 4.24
C GLY A 266 -18.37 -19.54 3.95
N PHE A 267 -17.31 -19.86 3.22
CA PHE A 267 -16.91 -21.26 2.94
C PHE A 267 -16.26 -21.93 4.16
N ILE A 268 -15.68 -21.14 5.04
CA ILE A 268 -15.10 -21.57 6.32
C ILE A 268 -15.98 -21.03 7.44
N LYS A 269 -16.54 -21.94 8.27
CA LYS A 269 -17.27 -21.54 9.47
C LYS A 269 -16.30 -20.93 10.48
N SER A 270 -16.63 -19.74 11.01
CA SER A 270 -15.83 -19.03 11.97
C SER A 270 -16.69 -18.09 12.81
N ASP A 271 -16.40 -17.98 14.10
CA ASP A 271 -17.11 -17.07 15.02
C ASP A 271 -16.93 -15.60 14.63
N ILE A 272 -15.88 -15.28 13.88
CA ILE A 272 -15.64 -13.91 13.38
C ILE A 272 -16.43 -13.58 12.09
N TYR A 273 -17.16 -14.54 11.50
CA TYR A 273 -17.92 -14.31 10.27
C TYR A 273 -18.93 -13.15 10.36
N PRO A 274 -19.70 -12.99 11.45
CA PRO A 274 -20.59 -11.82 11.61
C PRO A 274 -19.84 -10.48 11.53
N ALA A 275 -18.62 -10.41 12.07
CA ALA A 275 -17.77 -9.22 11.95
C ALA A 275 -17.27 -9.00 10.52
N MET A 276 -16.95 -10.07 9.76
CA MET A 276 -16.65 -9.97 8.33
C MET A 276 -17.82 -9.37 7.57
N GLU A 277 -19.05 -9.84 7.78
CA GLU A 277 -20.25 -9.27 7.16
C GLU A 277 -20.43 -7.79 7.49
N LEU A 278 -20.19 -7.39 8.74
CA LEU A 278 -20.25 -5.99 9.13
C LEU A 278 -19.21 -5.15 8.36
N THR A 279 -18.01 -5.68 8.13
CA THR A 279 -16.99 -4.96 7.33
C THR A 279 -17.37 -4.77 5.87
N HIS A 280 -18.27 -5.59 5.33
CA HIS A 280 -18.69 -5.52 3.93
C HIS A 280 -19.76 -4.44 3.68
N LEU A 281 -20.41 -3.92 4.73
CA LEU A 281 -21.49 -2.95 4.59
C LEU A 281 -20.96 -1.61 4.09
N GLN A 282 -21.61 -1.07 3.07
CA GLN A 282 -21.28 0.25 2.52
C GLN A 282 -21.40 1.33 3.59
N GLN A 283 -20.35 2.14 3.78
CA GLN A 283 -20.31 3.24 4.73
C GLN A 283 -20.45 4.59 4.04
N ALA A 284 -19.70 4.83 2.98
CA ALA A 284 -19.71 6.10 2.26
C ALA A 284 -19.30 5.93 0.80
N LYS A 285 -19.65 6.91 -0.05
CA LYS A 285 -19.14 7.00 -1.43
C LYS A 285 -17.72 7.55 -1.43
N LYS A 286 -16.86 6.99 -2.27
CA LYS A 286 -15.53 7.57 -2.55
C LYS A 286 -15.68 8.75 -3.49
N ASP A 287 -14.87 9.79 -3.27
CA ASP A 287 -14.86 10.94 -4.16
C ASP A 287 -14.42 10.53 -5.57
N GLY A 288 -14.96 11.21 -6.59
CA GLY A 288 -14.59 10.98 -7.99
C GLY A 288 -15.11 9.68 -8.60
N ASN A 289 -16.25 9.17 -8.16
CA ASN A 289 -16.93 7.97 -8.73
C ASN A 289 -16.10 6.67 -8.65
N ARG A 290 -15.23 6.55 -7.65
CA ARG A 290 -14.31 5.40 -7.46
C ARG A 290 -14.93 4.25 -6.63
N GLY A 291 -16.25 4.12 -6.62
CA GLY A 291 -16.97 3.14 -5.80
C GLY A 291 -17.25 3.64 -4.39
N TYR A 292 -17.44 2.71 -3.48
CA TYR A 292 -17.80 2.97 -2.09
C TYR A 292 -16.70 2.52 -1.14
N VAL A 293 -16.67 3.08 0.06
CA VAL A 293 -15.86 2.57 1.17
C VAL A 293 -16.71 1.79 2.12
N THR A 294 -16.14 0.73 2.63
CA THR A 294 -16.64 -0.04 3.75
C THR A 294 -15.61 -0.01 4.88
N LEU A 295 -15.74 -0.81 5.92
CA LEU A 295 -14.69 -0.90 6.93
C LEU A 295 -13.49 -1.66 6.35
N GLY A 296 -12.48 -0.94 5.91
CA GLY A 296 -11.21 -1.49 5.38
C GLY A 296 -11.19 -1.83 3.89
N TRP A 297 -12.33 -2.06 3.24
CA TRP A 297 -12.41 -2.45 1.84
C TRP A 297 -12.81 -1.27 0.94
N THR A 298 -12.58 -1.44 -0.36
CA THR A 298 -13.28 -0.72 -1.42
C THR A 298 -14.35 -1.63 -1.99
N LEU A 299 -15.55 -1.09 -2.21
CA LEU A 299 -16.68 -1.80 -2.77
C LEU A 299 -17.02 -1.23 -4.13
N HIS A 300 -17.04 -2.09 -5.16
CA HIS A 300 -17.72 -1.82 -6.42
C HIS A 300 -19.12 -2.44 -6.34
N ASN A 301 -20.12 -1.58 -6.35
CA ASN A 301 -21.55 -1.97 -6.26
C ASN A 301 -22.31 -1.26 -7.38
N ASP A 302 -22.10 -1.69 -8.62
CA ASP A 302 -22.72 -1.17 -9.82
C ASP A 302 -22.99 -2.28 -10.84
N GLU A 303 -23.92 -2.07 -11.75
CA GLU A 303 -24.25 -3.00 -12.84
C GLU A 303 -24.53 -4.45 -12.37
N GLY A 304 -25.05 -4.60 -11.15
CA GLY A 304 -25.34 -5.91 -10.57
C GLY A 304 -24.12 -6.69 -10.04
N ARG A 305 -22.97 -6.07 -9.95
CA ARG A 305 -21.75 -6.60 -9.32
C ARG A 305 -21.68 -6.17 -7.85
N TYR A 306 -21.10 -7.01 -7.00
CA TYR A 306 -20.79 -6.70 -5.61
C TYR A 306 -19.41 -7.24 -5.30
N ILE A 307 -18.39 -6.44 -5.67
CA ILE A 307 -16.99 -6.82 -5.54
C ILE A 307 -16.34 -5.98 -4.45
N LEU A 308 -15.92 -6.66 -3.38
CA LEU A 308 -15.04 -6.11 -2.36
C LEU A 308 -13.60 -6.30 -2.79
N PHE A 309 -12.78 -5.27 -2.68
CA PHE A 309 -11.35 -5.44 -2.92
C PHE A 309 -10.49 -4.56 -2.04
N LYS A 310 -9.25 -4.98 -1.86
CA LYS A 310 -8.18 -4.19 -1.26
C LYS A 310 -6.88 -4.48 -1.98
N ASP A 311 -6.21 -3.41 -2.39
CA ASP A 311 -4.86 -3.47 -2.91
C ASP A 311 -3.84 -3.10 -1.82
N GLY A 312 -2.64 -3.63 -1.96
CA GLY A 312 -1.52 -3.36 -1.07
C GLY A 312 -0.27 -2.92 -1.81
N GLY A 313 0.52 -2.09 -1.15
CA GLY A 313 1.80 -1.66 -1.69
C GLY A 313 2.79 -1.33 -0.59
N THR A 314 4.03 -1.77 -0.80
CA THR A 314 5.22 -1.43 -0.03
C THR A 314 6.35 -1.05 -1.01
N PRO A 315 7.50 -0.61 -0.56
CA PRO A 315 8.61 -0.31 -1.47
C PRO A 315 9.03 -1.46 -2.39
N GLY A 316 8.76 -2.73 -2.01
CA GLY A 316 9.17 -3.91 -2.76
C GLY A 316 8.06 -4.81 -3.26
N PHE A 317 6.80 -4.53 -2.93
CA PHE A 317 5.70 -5.46 -3.18
C PHE A 317 4.43 -4.74 -3.62
N ARG A 318 3.66 -5.38 -4.48
CA ARG A 318 2.28 -5.00 -4.83
C ARG A 318 1.37 -6.20 -4.71
N THR A 319 0.19 -5.97 -4.16
CA THR A 319 -0.74 -7.06 -3.85
C THR A 319 -2.18 -6.63 -4.12
N PHE A 320 -3.03 -7.62 -4.34
CA PHE A 320 -4.47 -7.45 -4.52
C PHE A 320 -5.22 -8.61 -3.88
N LEU A 321 -6.32 -8.30 -3.23
CA LEU A 321 -7.32 -9.25 -2.75
C LEU A 321 -8.68 -8.75 -3.21
N GLY A 322 -9.39 -9.56 -3.99
CA GLY A 322 -10.74 -9.27 -4.47
C GLY A 322 -11.70 -10.41 -4.15
N ILE A 323 -12.94 -10.08 -3.77
CA ILE A 323 -14.00 -11.03 -3.40
C ILE A 323 -15.26 -10.66 -4.15
N ASP A 324 -15.72 -11.53 -5.02
CA ASP A 324 -17.05 -11.45 -5.65
C ASP A 324 -18.04 -12.30 -4.84
N LYS A 325 -18.73 -11.64 -3.92
CA LYS A 325 -19.71 -12.31 -3.05
C LYS A 325 -20.91 -12.85 -3.81
N LYS A 326 -21.30 -12.18 -4.88
CA LYS A 326 -22.47 -12.56 -5.67
C LYS A 326 -22.22 -13.87 -6.43
N ASN A 327 -21.06 -13.99 -7.05
CA ASN A 327 -20.69 -15.17 -7.82
C ASN A 327 -19.94 -16.22 -6.98
N GLY A 328 -19.57 -15.91 -5.73
CA GLY A 328 -19.01 -16.84 -4.77
C GLY A 328 -17.57 -17.26 -5.10
N PHE A 329 -16.70 -16.31 -5.46
CA PHE A 329 -15.27 -16.57 -5.66
C PHE A 329 -14.39 -15.41 -5.22
N ALA A 330 -13.10 -15.67 -5.08
CA ALA A 330 -12.12 -14.64 -4.72
C ALA A 330 -10.80 -14.84 -5.45
N VAL A 331 -10.06 -13.74 -5.60
CA VAL A 331 -8.77 -13.65 -6.28
C VAL A 331 -7.76 -12.97 -5.37
N VAL A 332 -6.57 -13.55 -5.28
CA VAL A 332 -5.38 -13.00 -4.63
C VAL A 332 -4.30 -12.84 -5.68
N VAL A 333 -3.66 -11.66 -5.75
CA VAL A 333 -2.46 -11.45 -6.58
C VAL A 333 -1.36 -10.93 -5.68
N LEU A 334 -0.23 -11.63 -5.62
CA LEU A 334 0.97 -11.21 -4.87
C LEU A 334 2.14 -11.05 -5.84
N SER A 335 2.86 -9.95 -5.71
CA SER A 335 4.00 -9.60 -6.56
C SER A 335 5.15 -9.06 -5.72
N ASN A 336 6.38 -9.46 -6.05
CA ASN A 336 7.60 -8.99 -5.40
C ASN A 336 8.26 -7.81 -6.12
N SER A 337 7.46 -6.93 -6.71
CA SER A 337 7.91 -5.67 -7.30
C SER A 337 6.97 -4.53 -6.96
N ASN A 338 7.52 -3.30 -6.89
CA ASN A 338 6.72 -2.10 -6.60
C ASN A 338 5.89 -1.60 -7.80
N ASN A 339 5.84 -2.34 -8.91
CA ASN A 339 4.94 -2.03 -10.03
C ASN A 339 3.54 -2.60 -9.77
N GLY A 340 2.49 -1.80 -10.02
CA GLY A 340 1.12 -2.14 -9.68
C GLY A 340 0.61 -3.42 -10.33
N VAL A 341 -0.21 -4.19 -9.60
CA VAL A 341 -0.90 -5.41 -10.07
C VAL A 341 -2.41 -5.36 -9.83
N THR A 342 -2.93 -4.21 -9.41
CA THR A 342 -4.35 -4.02 -9.11
C THR A 342 -5.22 -4.21 -10.34
N ASP A 343 -4.78 -3.78 -11.51
CA ASP A 343 -5.47 -3.97 -12.79
C ASP A 343 -5.48 -5.45 -13.22
N ILE A 344 -4.41 -6.21 -12.95
CA ILE A 344 -4.37 -7.66 -13.17
C ILE A 344 -5.42 -8.34 -12.28
N GLY A 345 -5.43 -8.01 -10.98
CA GLY A 345 -6.42 -8.54 -10.05
C GLY A 345 -7.86 -8.18 -10.42
N ASN A 346 -8.09 -6.93 -10.82
CA ASN A 346 -9.39 -6.47 -11.31
C ASN A 346 -9.83 -7.20 -12.57
N HIS A 347 -8.93 -7.43 -13.53
CA HIS A 347 -9.24 -8.16 -14.76
C HIS A 347 -9.55 -9.64 -14.49
N ILE A 348 -8.86 -10.28 -13.54
CA ILE A 348 -9.13 -11.68 -13.21
C ILE A 348 -10.49 -11.82 -12.50
N ILE A 349 -10.86 -10.88 -11.63
CA ILE A 349 -12.16 -10.92 -10.93
C ILE A 349 -13.31 -10.39 -11.81
N ASP A 350 -13.01 -9.49 -12.73
CA ASP A 350 -13.94 -8.93 -13.71
C ASP A 350 -13.26 -8.82 -15.08
N PRO A 351 -13.47 -9.80 -15.96
CA PRO A 351 -12.82 -9.83 -17.29
C PRO A 351 -13.15 -8.64 -18.20
N THR A 352 -14.14 -7.81 -17.83
CA THR A 352 -14.43 -6.56 -18.55
C THR A 352 -13.49 -5.40 -18.19
N ALA A 353 -12.78 -5.51 -17.03
CA ALA A 353 -11.76 -4.55 -16.64
C ALA A 353 -10.51 -4.70 -17.51
N ASN A 354 -9.88 -3.58 -17.88
CA ASN A 354 -8.68 -3.60 -18.73
C ASN A 354 -7.41 -3.78 -17.88
N ILE A 355 -6.45 -4.54 -18.42
CA ILE A 355 -5.07 -4.52 -17.93
C ILE A 355 -4.35 -3.35 -18.63
N THR A 356 -3.74 -2.46 -17.85
CA THR A 356 -2.95 -1.35 -18.39
C THR A 356 -1.64 -1.88 -18.97
N PRO A 357 -1.34 -1.67 -20.26
CA PRO A 357 -0.08 -2.13 -20.84
C PRO A 357 1.12 -1.56 -20.10
N TYR A 358 1.96 -2.42 -19.58
CA TYR A 358 3.18 -2.00 -18.89
C TYR A 358 4.32 -1.82 -19.91
N LYS A 359 4.94 -0.63 -19.87
CA LYS A 359 6.17 -0.33 -20.60
C LYS A 359 7.24 0.00 -19.59
N TYR A 360 8.37 -0.70 -19.63
CA TYR A 360 9.49 -0.47 -18.72
C TYR A 360 10.03 0.98 -18.86
N PRO A 361 9.84 1.85 -17.86
CA PRO A 361 10.14 3.29 -18.00
C PRO A 361 11.57 3.66 -17.62
N TRP A 362 12.37 2.72 -17.10
CA TRP A 362 13.66 3.01 -16.43
C TRP A 362 14.90 2.91 -17.32
N LYS A 363 14.74 2.95 -18.65
CA LYS A 363 15.86 2.88 -19.61
C LYS A 363 16.89 3.99 -19.38
N LEU A 364 16.45 5.21 -19.08
CA LEU A 364 17.35 6.33 -18.79
C LEU A 364 18.16 6.07 -17.52
N LEU A 365 17.50 5.66 -16.44
CA LEU A 365 18.14 5.30 -15.17
C LEU A 365 19.21 4.20 -15.37
N ASP A 366 18.88 3.14 -16.12
CA ASP A 366 19.82 2.05 -16.42
C ASP A 366 21.04 2.53 -17.21
N THR A 367 20.82 3.40 -18.20
CA THR A 367 21.87 4.01 -19.01
C THR A 367 22.80 4.87 -18.16
N LEU A 368 22.23 5.76 -17.33
CA LEU A 368 23.02 6.62 -16.44
C LEU A 368 23.78 5.81 -15.39
N ARG A 369 23.16 4.80 -14.80
CA ARG A 369 23.80 3.88 -13.84
C ARG A 369 25.02 3.19 -14.43
N THR A 370 24.88 2.67 -15.65
CA THR A 370 25.97 2.02 -16.38
C THR A 370 27.10 2.99 -16.65
N THR A 371 26.81 4.18 -17.16
CA THR A 371 27.80 5.23 -17.46
C THR A 371 28.54 5.69 -16.19
N ILE A 372 27.81 5.91 -15.09
CA ILE A 372 28.43 6.32 -13.81
C ILE A 372 29.34 5.24 -13.25
N LYS A 373 28.96 3.96 -13.39
CA LYS A 373 29.80 2.84 -12.97
C LYS A 373 31.10 2.77 -13.76
N GLN A 374 31.08 3.07 -15.07
CA GLN A 374 32.21 2.98 -15.97
C GLN A 374 33.10 4.24 -15.97
N SER A 375 32.49 5.43 -15.93
CA SER A 375 33.16 6.69 -16.24
C SER A 375 32.94 7.80 -15.20
N GLY A 376 32.26 7.48 -14.09
CA GLY A 376 32.02 8.41 -12.98
C GLY A 376 30.81 9.32 -13.17
N VAL A 377 30.45 10.01 -12.07
CA VAL A 377 29.20 10.80 -11.97
C VAL A 377 29.16 11.98 -12.94
N ASN A 378 30.30 12.62 -13.20
CA ASN A 378 30.34 13.79 -14.09
C ASN A 378 30.00 13.40 -15.54
N GLU A 379 30.47 12.23 -16.03
CA GLU A 379 30.10 11.73 -17.34
C GLU A 379 28.62 11.33 -17.40
N GLY A 380 28.06 10.73 -16.34
CA GLY A 380 26.63 10.48 -16.23
C GLY A 380 25.80 11.75 -16.36
N ILE A 381 26.21 12.84 -15.70
CA ILE A 381 25.55 14.16 -15.80
C ILE A 381 25.66 14.72 -17.23
N SER A 382 26.82 14.63 -17.83
CA SER A 382 27.05 15.08 -19.21
C SER A 382 26.20 14.29 -20.20
N LEU A 383 26.13 12.98 -20.04
CA LEU A 383 25.27 12.11 -20.86
C LEU A 383 23.79 12.47 -20.72
N TYR A 384 23.29 12.66 -19.49
CA TYR A 384 21.89 13.07 -19.27
C TYR A 384 21.55 14.33 -20.07
N LYS A 385 22.41 15.36 -19.98
CA LYS A 385 22.21 16.62 -20.71
C LYS A 385 22.21 16.41 -22.23
N ARG A 386 23.15 15.62 -22.77
CA ARG A 386 23.18 15.30 -24.22
C ARG A 386 21.92 14.57 -24.66
N LEU A 387 21.47 13.54 -23.91
CA LEU A 387 20.27 12.78 -24.24
C LEU A 387 18.99 13.65 -24.16
N LYS A 388 18.93 14.58 -23.22
CA LYS A 388 17.81 15.51 -23.09
C LYS A 388 17.74 16.50 -24.27
N ILE A 389 18.89 17.04 -24.68
CA ILE A 389 18.99 17.95 -25.86
C ILE A 389 18.62 17.21 -27.14
N SER A 390 19.06 15.96 -27.32
CA SER A 390 18.73 15.15 -28.50
C SER A 390 17.27 14.71 -28.57
N LYS A 391 16.46 14.98 -27.53
CA LYS A 391 15.04 14.58 -27.44
C LYS A 391 14.85 13.08 -27.71
N ALA A 392 15.70 12.23 -27.13
CA ALA A 392 15.61 10.78 -27.30
C ALA A 392 14.19 10.28 -26.92
N SER A 393 13.41 9.93 -27.93
CA SER A 393 11.96 9.70 -27.82
C SER A 393 11.55 8.43 -27.05
N ASP A 394 12.50 7.53 -26.81
CA ASP A 394 12.30 6.26 -26.10
C ASP A 394 12.71 6.34 -24.63
N LEU A 395 13.16 7.51 -24.15
CA LEU A 395 13.58 7.77 -22.78
C LEU A 395 12.57 8.66 -22.06
N ASP A 396 12.26 8.27 -20.80
CA ASP A 396 11.40 9.04 -19.94
C ASP A 396 12.25 9.95 -19.03
N PHE A 397 12.14 11.26 -19.24
CA PHE A 397 12.80 12.28 -18.43
C PHE A 397 11.83 12.79 -17.37
N ASN A 398 11.83 12.13 -16.20
CA ASN A 398 11.09 12.58 -15.03
C ASN A 398 12.01 12.65 -13.80
N GLU A 399 11.60 13.39 -12.77
CA GLU A 399 12.40 13.61 -11.56
C GLU A 399 12.81 12.32 -10.84
N ASN A 400 12.01 11.25 -10.96
CA ASN A 400 12.28 9.99 -10.29
C ASN A 400 13.49 9.26 -10.87
N GLN A 401 13.85 9.45 -12.15
CA GLN A 401 15.06 8.89 -12.74
C GLN A 401 16.32 9.32 -11.98
N LEU A 402 16.42 10.64 -11.72
CA LEU A 402 17.55 11.22 -10.98
C LEU A 402 17.41 10.96 -9.48
N ASN A 403 16.20 10.98 -8.97
CA ASN A 403 15.92 10.71 -7.58
C ASN A 403 16.40 9.32 -7.16
N TYR A 404 16.04 8.28 -7.91
CA TYR A 404 16.48 6.90 -7.62
C TYR A 404 17.98 6.73 -7.80
N LEU A 405 18.58 7.35 -8.81
CA LEU A 405 20.02 7.33 -9.02
C LEU A 405 20.78 7.96 -7.83
N GLY A 406 20.29 9.10 -7.32
CA GLY A 406 20.85 9.75 -6.14
C GLY A 406 20.75 8.85 -4.89
N HIS A 407 19.61 8.18 -4.69
CA HIS A 407 19.46 7.24 -3.58
C HIS A 407 20.33 5.99 -3.70
N GLU A 408 20.55 5.44 -4.91
CA GLU A 408 21.48 4.34 -5.12
C GLU A 408 22.91 4.74 -4.77
N LEU A 409 23.35 5.91 -5.20
CA LEU A 409 24.68 6.43 -4.86
C LEU A 409 24.84 6.66 -3.36
N ARG A 410 23.80 7.21 -2.70
CA ARG A 410 23.76 7.34 -1.23
C ARG A 410 23.90 5.99 -0.52
N LYS A 411 23.14 4.97 -0.95
CA LYS A 411 23.22 3.60 -0.40
C LYS A 411 24.61 2.98 -0.61
N ALA A 412 25.26 3.29 -1.72
CA ALA A 412 26.62 2.87 -1.99
C ALA A 412 27.69 3.71 -1.23
N ASN A 413 27.29 4.55 -0.28
CA ASN A 413 28.13 5.46 0.49
C ASN A 413 28.92 6.48 -0.36
N LYS A 414 28.45 6.80 -1.57
CA LYS A 414 29.01 7.80 -2.49
C LYS A 414 28.30 9.15 -2.32
N LEU A 415 28.39 9.73 -1.11
CA LEU A 415 27.59 10.91 -0.73
C LEU A 415 27.83 12.11 -1.64
N ASN A 416 29.08 12.40 -2.03
CA ASN A 416 29.40 13.52 -2.92
C ASN A 416 28.82 13.34 -4.33
N ASP A 417 28.80 12.12 -4.85
CA ASP A 417 28.19 11.80 -6.14
C ASP A 417 26.66 11.89 -6.05
N ALA A 418 26.06 11.43 -4.94
CA ALA A 418 24.64 11.58 -4.67
C ALA A 418 24.21 13.05 -4.62
N ILE A 419 24.99 13.91 -3.95
CA ILE A 419 24.74 15.36 -3.90
C ILE A 419 24.71 15.93 -5.32
N LYS A 420 25.67 15.63 -6.19
CA LYS A 420 25.70 16.13 -7.58
C LYS A 420 24.44 15.72 -8.37
N ILE A 421 23.98 14.48 -8.19
CA ILE A 421 22.76 14.01 -8.87
C ILE A 421 21.52 14.70 -8.31
N PHE A 422 21.41 14.90 -6.99
CA PHE A 422 20.28 15.63 -6.40
C PHE A 422 20.32 17.14 -6.75
N GLU A 423 21.52 17.78 -6.81
CA GLU A 423 21.65 19.15 -7.30
C GLU A 423 21.20 19.28 -8.76
N MET A 424 21.54 18.30 -9.61
CA MET A 424 21.02 18.25 -10.97
C MET A 424 19.49 18.07 -10.98
N ASN A 425 18.94 17.21 -10.13
CA ASN A 425 17.49 17.00 -10.05
C ASN A 425 16.74 18.29 -9.67
N VAL A 426 17.25 19.05 -8.68
CA VAL A 426 16.72 20.38 -8.34
C VAL A 426 16.79 21.35 -9.51
N SER A 427 17.91 21.36 -10.26
CA SER A 427 18.06 22.22 -11.45
C SER A 427 17.07 21.88 -12.57
N GLU A 428 16.79 20.60 -12.76
CA GLU A 428 15.90 20.10 -13.81
C GLU A 428 14.40 20.25 -13.44
N TYR A 429 14.07 20.18 -12.14
CA TYR A 429 12.71 20.22 -11.61
C TYR A 429 12.56 21.26 -10.47
N PRO A 430 12.81 22.55 -10.73
CA PRO A 430 12.89 23.59 -9.70
C PRO A 430 11.56 23.90 -9.00
N ASN A 431 10.44 23.44 -9.56
CA ASN A 431 9.09 23.63 -9.01
C ASN A 431 8.53 22.39 -8.30
N SER A 432 9.34 21.34 -8.13
CA SER A 432 8.97 20.14 -7.36
C SER A 432 9.63 20.18 -5.98
N THR A 433 8.89 19.83 -4.93
CA THR A 433 9.40 19.76 -3.55
C THR A 433 10.27 18.54 -3.30
N LEU A 434 10.02 17.43 -4.00
CA LEU A 434 10.73 16.16 -3.82
C LEU A 434 12.26 16.26 -4.04
N PRO A 435 12.78 16.90 -5.11
CA PRO A 435 14.22 17.11 -5.27
C PRO A 435 14.84 17.92 -4.13
N TYR A 436 14.16 18.95 -3.62
CA TYR A 436 14.66 19.77 -2.51
C TYR A 436 14.64 19.00 -1.19
N GLU A 437 13.63 18.18 -0.92
CA GLU A 437 13.60 17.33 0.27
C GLU A 437 14.80 16.39 0.29
N ASN A 438 15.05 15.69 -0.82
CA ASN A 438 16.14 14.73 -0.94
C ASN A 438 17.51 15.40 -0.84
N LEU A 439 17.70 16.54 -1.50
CA LEU A 439 18.93 17.31 -1.43
C LEU A 439 19.16 17.86 0.00
N GLY A 440 18.11 18.34 0.66
CA GLY A 440 18.17 18.80 2.04
C GLY A 440 18.55 17.70 3.03
N GLU A 441 17.95 16.51 2.88
CA GLU A 441 18.27 15.35 3.73
C GLU A 441 19.71 14.85 3.51
N ILE A 442 20.23 14.86 2.30
CA ILE A 442 21.61 14.44 2.05
C ILE A 442 22.61 15.49 2.56
N TYR A 443 22.34 16.80 2.42
CA TYR A 443 23.18 17.85 3.01
C TYR A 443 23.19 17.77 4.54
N LYS A 444 22.04 17.52 5.18
CA LYS A 444 21.97 17.30 6.63
C LYS A 444 22.87 16.16 7.07
N ARG A 445 22.86 15.03 6.36
CA ARG A 445 23.73 13.86 6.63
C ARG A 445 25.20 14.12 6.35
N ASN A 446 25.50 15.01 5.42
CA ASN A 446 26.86 15.45 5.12
C ASN A 446 27.30 16.65 6.00
N ASN A 447 26.62 16.88 7.12
CA ASN A 447 26.88 17.96 8.09
C ASN A 447 26.87 19.38 7.48
N ASN A 448 26.23 19.57 6.32
CA ASN A 448 26.06 20.89 5.72
C ASN A 448 24.71 21.48 6.10
N LYS A 449 24.59 21.87 7.38
CA LYS A 449 23.36 22.44 7.97
C LYS A 449 22.84 23.64 7.17
N LYS A 450 23.73 24.53 6.70
CA LYS A 450 23.35 25.74 5.94
C LYS A 450 22.58 25.37 4.66
N LYS A 451 23.18 24.54 3.81
CA LYS A 451 22.56 24.09 2.54
C LYS A 451 21.28 23.27 2.78
N ALA A 452 21.22 22.46 3.84
CA ALA A 452 20.01 21.74 4.21
C ALA A 452 18.85 22.68 4.51
N ILE A 453 19.11 23.75 5.28
CA ILE A 453 18.11 24.78 5.59
C ILE A 453 17.64 25.51 4.32
N GLU A 454 18.55 25.86 3.41
CA GLU A 454 18.21 26.49 2.12
C GLU A 454 17.25 25.61 1.30
N CYS A 455 17.53 24.30 1.22
CA CYS A 455 16.66 23.35 0.52
C CYS A 455 15.27 23.25 1.15
N PHE A 456 15.17 23.09 2.50
CA PHE A 456 13.87 22.95 3.15
C PHE A 456 13.07 24.25 3.16
N ARG A 457 13.72 25.43 3.16
CA ARG A 457 13.04 26.71 2.94
C ARG A 457 12.43 26.77 1.56
N LYS A 458 13.18 26.33 0.54
CA LYS A 458 12.65 26.30 -0.83
C LYS A 458 11.47 25.34 -0.97
N ALA A 459 11.53 24.17 -0.36
CA ALA A 459 10.39 23.25 -0.29
C ALA A 459 9.19 23.89 0.44
N GLN A 460 9.42 24.66 1.53
CA GLN A 460 8.37 25.39 2.23
C GLN A 460 7.74 26.51 1.38
N GLU A 461 8.53 27.23 0.58
CA GLU A 461 8.00 28.22 -0.37
C GLU A 461 7.08 27.58 -1.40
N LEU A 462 7.42 26.39 -1.90
CA LEU A 462 6.63 25.66 -2.88
C LEU A 462 5.36 25.04 -2.27
N GLU A 463 5.40 24.61 -1.03
CA GLU A 463 4.27 23.99 -0.30
C GLU A 463 4.12 24.61 1.11
N PRO A 464 3.67 25.88 1.24
CA PRO A 464 3.66 26.57 2.53
C PRO A 464 2.73 25.95 3.57
N GLU A 465 1.68 25.25 3.14
CA GLU A 465 0.73 24.58 4.01
C GLU A 465 1.20 23.19 4.50
N ASN A 466 2.32 22.69 3.98
CA ASN A 466 2.85 21.39 4.37
C ASN A 466 3.66 21.50 5.68
N PRO A 467 3.17 20.98 6.81
CA PRO A 467 3.82 21.14 8.12
C PRO A 467 5.18 20.42 8.22
N ARG A 468 5.50 19.55 7.28
CA ARG A 468 6.76 18.80 7.19
C ARG A 468 7.96 19.76 7.13
N TRP A 469 7.87 20.79 6.32
CA TRP A 469 8.97 21.73 6.13
C TRP A 469 9.29 22.51 7.40
N LYS A 470 8.25 23.00 8.08
CA LYS A 470 8.42 23.66 9.39
C LYS A 470 9.07 22.73 10.41
N PHE A 471 8.59 21.49 10.50
CA PHE A 471 9.15 20.48 11.42
C PHE A 471 10.65 20.24 11.18
N LEU A 472 11.07 20.07 9.91
CA LEU A 472 12.48 19.86 9.57
C LEU A 472 13.35 21.09 9.85
N LEU A 473 12.85 22.29 9.55
CA LEU A 473 13.55 23.54 9.82
C LEU A 473 13.70 23.81 11.33
N ASP A 474 12.65 23.62 12.12
CA ASP A 474 12.69 23.80 13.57
C ASP A 474 13.72 22.87 14.23
N LYS A 475 13.88 21.65 13.70
CA LYS A 475 14.91 20.71 14.17
C LYS A 475 16.33 21.07 13.79
N LEU A 476 16.51 21.74 12.66
CA LEU A 476 17.84 22.15 12.21
C LEU A 476 18.27 23.49 12.85
N ILE A 477 17.35 24.39 13.12
CA ILE A 477 17.66 25.74 13.62
C ILE A 477 17.94 25.71 15.13
N LYS A 478 17.26 24.82 15.87
CA LYS A 478 17.58 24.54 17.28
C LYS A 478 18.90 23.80 17.43
#